data_622d825cb178097c3483d4322e9a9d95
#
_entry.id   622d825cb178097c3483d4322e9a9d95
#
_cell.length_a   1.000
_cell.length_b   1.000
_cell.length_c   1.000
_cell.angle_alpha   90.00
_cell.angle_beta   90.00
_cell.angle_gamma   90.00
#
_symmetry.space_group_name_H-M   'P 1'
#
loop_
_entity.id
_entity.type
_entity.pdbx_description
1 polymer ?
#
loop_
_entity_poly.entity_id
_entity_poly.type
_entity_poly.pdbx_seq_one_letter_code
_entity_poly.pdbx_strand_id
1 'polypeptide(L)'
;MILTVQNLSVTYGTKKAIDNISFSIEPGEVIGLLGANGAGKSSAIMAVLGIEKSNYEELTMLGKSPILDRKEVFQEVGVQFQETNFQDKLTILEACEQWESLYKQTADVPLLLQTFGLVGKETQLVKSLSGGERQRLSVLLALISNPKLVFLDELTTGLDTKARRMLWKQLLAMKEKGLAIVLTSHYMDEVEALCNKILILKEGKTVFHGTIQEAIHASEKATLEDAYLHYAGEEDWI
;
A
#
# COMPACT_ATOMS: atom_id res chain seq x y z
N MET A 1 15.20 -7.36 7.41
CA MET A 1 14.46 -6.36 6.58
C MET A 1 13.83 -7.06 5.39
N ILE A 2 12.57 -6.76 5.09
CA ILE A 2 11.88 -7.22 3.88
C ILE A 2 11.92 -6.14 2.78
N LEU A 3 11.96 -4.88 3.18
CA LEU A 3 12.17 -3.71 2.34
C LEU A 3 13.17 -2.79 3.02
N THR A 4 14.16 -2.31 2.27
CA THR A 4 15.09 -1.25 2.69
C THR A 4 15.11 -0.17 1.63
N VAL A 5 14.92 1.07 2.03
CA VAL A 5 14.98 2.27 1.19
C VAL A 5 15.88 3.27 1.89
N GLN A 6 17.00 3.66 1.23
CA GLN A 6 17.94 4.65 1.77
C GLN A 6 18.18 5.77 0.75
N ASN A 7 18.00 7.00 1.21
CA ASN A 7 18.29 8.22 0.47
C ASN A 7 17.61 8.28 -0.91
N LEU A 8 16.34 7.80 -0.99
CA LEU A 8 15.56 7.79 -2.23
C LEU A 8 15.15 9.21 -2.63
N SER A 9 15.42 9.57 -3.88
CA SER A 9 15.03 10.84 -4.48
C SER A 9 14.44 10.64 -5.87
N VAL A 10 13.38 11.41 -6.20
CA VAL A 10 12.69 11.39 -7.49
C VAL A 10 12.56 12.80 -8.02
N THR A 11 12.90 13.00 -9.30
CA THR A 11 12.85 14.32 -9.95
C THR A 11 12.12 14.22 -11.29
N TYR A 12 11.11 15.04 -11.51
CA TYR A 12 10.40 15.22 -12.77
C TYR A 12 10.78 16.57 -13.40
N GLY A 13 11.59 16.53 -14.46
CA GLY A 13 12.16 17.76 -15.03
C GLY A 13 12.99 18.51 -13.98
N THR A 14 12.56 19.69 -13.59
CA THR A 14 13.20 20.52 -12.54
C THR A 14 12.58 20.33 -11.16
N LYS A 15 11.42 19.67 -11.06
CA LYS A 15 10.69 19.48 -9.79
C LYS A 15 11.17 18.23 -9.08
N LYS A 16 11.71 18.39 -7.88
CA LYS A 16 12.04 17.29 -6.98
C LYS A 16 10.76 16.84 -6.27
N ALA A 17 10.22 15.69 -6.66
CA ALA A 17 8.99 15.14 -6.11
C ALA A 17 9.23 14.37 -4.80
N ILE A 18 10.41 13.76 -4.67
CA ILE A 18 10.90 13.10 -3.47
C ILE A 18 12.34 13.56 -3.23
N ASP A 19 12.63 13.93 -2.00
CA ASP A 19 13.92 14.46 -1.57
C ASP A 19 14.47 13.68 -0.38
N ASN A 20 15.28 12.67 -0.68
CA ASN A 20 16.11 11.97 0.30
C ASN A 20 15.29 11.29 1.40
N ILE A 21 14.34 10.43 1.06
CA ILE A 21 13.58 9.66 2.05
C ILE A 21 14.24 8.31 2.34
N SER A 22 14.15 7.88 3.60
CA SER A 22 14.67 6.58 4.05
C SER A 22 13.69 5.91 4.99
N PHE A 23 13.45 4.62 4.79
CA PHE A 23 12.64 3.79 5.69
C PHE A 23 12.91 2.31 5.43
N SER A 24 12.48 1.47 6.36
CA SER A 24 12.60 0.02 6.24
C SER A 24 11.42 -0.69 6.89
N ILE A 25 11.17 -1.92 6.46
CA ILE A 25 10.06 -2.75 6.95
C ILE A 25 10.56 -4.15 7.24
N GLU A 26 10.11 -4.70 8.37
CA GLU A 26 10.31 -6.10 8.74
C GLU A 26 9.12 -6.97 8.31
N PRO A 27 9.29 -8.32 8.24
CA PRO A 27 8.16 -9.22 8.05
C PRO A 27 7.07 -9.01 9.12
N GLY A 28 5.80 -8.97 8.69
CA GLY A 28 4.67 -8.74 9.60
C GLY A 28 4.53 -7.31 10.10
N GLU A 29 5.25 -6.36 9.53
CA GLU A 29 5.14 -4.94 9.86
C GLU A 29 4.29 -4.20 8.82
N VAL A 30 3.55 -3.19 9.27
CA VAL A 30 2.77 -2.29 8.41
C VAL A 30 3.29 -0.87 8.58
N ILE A 31 3.67 -0.23 7.48
CA ILE A 31 4.01 1.19 7.46
C ILE A 31 2.98 1.99 6.66
N GLY A 32 2.45 3.05 7.28
CA GLY A 32 1.59 4.02 6.64
C GLY A 32 2.41 5.17 6.03
N LEU A 33 2.30 5.38 4.73
CA LEU A 33 2.89 6.52 4.02
C LEU A 33 1.85 7.63 3.94
N LEU A 34 2.01 8.66 4.75
CA LEU A 34 1.05 9.75 4.92
C LEU A 34 1.53 11.05 4.29
N GLY A 35 0.63 11.96 4.04
CA GLY A 35 0.91 13.29 3.50
C GLY A 35 -0.25 13.82 2.66
N ALA A 36 -0.31 15.12 2.46
CA ALA A 36 -1.31 15.78 1.63
C ALA A 36 -1.25 15.31 0.16
N ASN A 37 -2.26 15.68 -0.63
CA ASN A 37 -2.22 15.44 -2.07
C ASN A 37 -1.04 16.20 -2.69
N GLY A 38 -0.24 15.47 -3.48
CA GLY A 38 0.99 16.01 -4.05
C GLY A 38 2.22 16.00 -3.13
N ALA A 39 2.13 15.47 -1.90
CA ALA A 39 3.27 15.33 -0.99
C ALA A 39 4.34 14.33 -1.48
N GLY A 40 4.03 13.50 -2.50
CA GLY A 40 4.98 12.58 -3.11
C GLY A 40 4.72 11.10 -2.81
N LYS A 41 3.65 10.72 -2.11
CA LYS A 41 3.35 9.34 -1.72
C LYS A 41 3.39 8.35 -2.89
N SER A 42 2.62 8.59 -3.94
CA SER A 42 2.60 7.71 -5.13
C SER A 42 3.93 7.72 -5.88
N SER A 43 4.63 8.88 -5.95
CA SER A 43 5.98 8.94 -6.54
C SER A 43 6.98 8.10 -5.75
N ALA A 44 6.89 8.09 -4.41
CA ALA A 44 7.73 7.25 -3.56
C ALA A 44 7.45 5.76 -3.83
N ILE A 45 6.17 5.34 -3.84
CA ILE A 45 5.79 3.96 -4.15
C ILE A 45 6.27 3.56 -5.54
N MET A 46 6.01 4.36 -6.58
CA MET A 46 6.44 4.07 -7.95
C MET A 46 7.95 3.94 -8.09
N ALA A 47 8.71 4.78 -7.37
CA ALA A 47 10.17 4.72 -7.35
C ALA A 47 10.69 3.46 -6.63
N VAL A 48 10.10 3.13 -5.48
CA VAL A 48 10.42 1.91 -4.72
C VAL A 48 10.11 0.65 -5.53
N LEU A 49 9.03 0.64 -6.31
CA LEU A 49 8.68 -0.43 -7.23
C LEU A 49 9.56 -0.47 -8.50
N GLY A 50 10.48 0.49 -8.68
CA GLY A 50 11.32 0.59 -9.88
C GLY A 50 10.54 0.91 -11.16
N ILE A 51 9.37 1.54 -11.04
CA ILE A 51 8.55 2.02 -12.17
C ILE A 51 9.02 3.41 -12.59
N GLU A 52 9.30 4.27 -11.60
CA GLU A 52 9.83 5.61 -11.83
C GLU A 52 11.34 5.66 -11.63
N LYS A 53 11.99 6.48 -12.44
CA LYS A 53 13.43 6.74 -12.31
C LYS A 53 13.71 7.44 -10.98
N SER A 54 14.65 6.88 -10.22
CA SER A 54 15.04 7.42 -8.91
C SER A 54 16.54 7.33 -8.68
N ASN A 55 17.05 8.18 -7.78
CA ASN A 55 18.38 8.05 -7.21
C ASN A 55 18.21 7.54 -5.79
N TYR A 56 19.05 6.62 -5.36
CA TYR A 56 19.03 6.02 -4.03
C TYR A 56 20.44 5.53 -3.65
N GLU A 57 20.68 5.41 -2.38
CA GLU A 57 21.90 4.76 -1.85
C GLU A 57 21.68 3.25 -1.77
N GLU A 58 20.57 2.83 -1.18
CA GLU A 58 20.15 1.43 -1.12
C GLU A 58 18.66 1.30 -1.41
N LEU A 59 18.31 0.33 -2.26
CA LEU A 59 16.93 -0.07 -2.53
C LEU A 59 16.89 -1.59 -2.70
N THR A 60 16.41 -2.28 -1.66
CA THR A 60 16.29 -3.74 -1.66
C THR A 60 14.90 -4.17 -1.22
N MET A 61 14.35 -5.17 -1.91
CA MET A 61 13.13 -5.90 -1.58
C MET A 61 13.45 -7.38 -1.51
N LEU A 62 13.08 -8.03 -0.40
CA LEU A 62 13.35 -9.46 -0.20
C LEU A 62 14.85 -9.79 -0.38
N GLY A 63 15.74 -8.84 -0.02
CA GLY A 63 17.19 -8.97 -0.18
C GLY A 63 17.71 -8.83 -1.61
N LYS A 64 16.88 -8.38 -2.57
CA LYS A 64 17.20 -8.24 -3.99
C LYS A 64 16.87 -6.83 -4.50
N SER A 65 17.42 -6.46 -5.66
CA SER A 65 17.09 -5.21 -6.32
C SER A 65 15.73 -5.31 -7.04
N PRO A 66 14.74 -4.46 -6.74
CA PRO A 66 13.45 -4.45 -7.45
C PRO A 66 13.59 -4.02 -8.93
N ILE A 67 14.75 -3.48 -9.31
CA ILE A 67 15.05 -3.03 -10.68
C ILE A 67 15.78 -4.13 -11.45
N LEU A 68 16.87 -4.67 -10.89
CA LEU A 68 17.72 -5.65 -11.57
C LEU A 68 17.13 -7.07 -11.50
N ASP A 69 16.56 -7.44 -10.35
CA ASP A 69 16.00 -8.78 -10.09
C ASP A 69 14.46 -8.79 -10.18
N ARG A 70 13.91 -7.87 -10.98
CA ARG A 70 12.47 -7.57 -11.05
C ARG A 70 11.60 -8.82 -11.17
N LYS A 71 11.94 -9.75 -12.07
CA LYS A 71 11.15 -10.98 -12.30
C LYS A 71 11.09 -11.90 -11.09
N GLU A 72 12.13 -11.89 -10.25
CA GLU A 72 12.17 -12.72 -9.03
C GLU A 72 11.47 -12.03 -7.87
N VAL A 73 11.75 -10.73 -7.68
CA VAL A 73 11.16 -9.92 -6.61
C VAL A 73 9.64 -9.92 -6.71
N PHE A 74 9.09 -9.64 -7.89
CA PHE A 74 7.65 -9.53 -8.09
C PHE A 74 6.89 -10.87 -8.15
N GLN A 75 7.57 -12.00 -7.96
CA GLN A 75 6.88 -13.27 -7.64
C GLN A 75 6.32 -13.29 -6.21
N GLU A 76 6.89 -12.50 -5.29
CA GLU A 76 6.54 -12.47 -3.87
C GLU A 76 6.15 -11.05 -3.39
N VAL A 77 5.89 -10.12 -4.31
CA VAL A 77 5.45 -8.75 -4.03
C VAL A 77 4.14 -8.49 -4.74
N GLY A 78 3.13 -8.11 -3.99
CA GLY A 78 1.84 -7.69 -4.51
C GLY A 78 1.73 -6.16 -4.58
N VAL A 79 0.96 -5.66 -5.54
CA VAL A 79 0.73 -4.22 -5.71
C VAL A 79 -0.73 -3.97 -6.07
N GLN A 80 -1.39 -3.10 -5.31
CA GLN A 80 -2.68 -2.53 -5.68
C GLN A 80 -2.49 -1.02 -5.81
N PHE A 81 -2.77 -0.49 -7.00
CA PHE A 81 -2.77 0.94 -7.28
C PHE A 81 -4.16 1.55 -7.06
N GLN A 82 -4.21 2.87 -6.83
CA GLN A 82 -5.43 3.63 -6.63
C GLN A 82 -6.46 3.42 -7.76
N GLU A 83 -5.99 3.43 -9.02
CA GLU A 83 -6.82 3.14 -10.18
C GLU A 83 -6.43 1.80 -10.80
N THR A 84 -7.31 0.82 -10.73
CA THR A 84 -7.17 -0.45 -11.44
C THR A 84 -8.15 -0.48 -12.59
N ASN A 85 -7.65 -0.35 -13.81
CA ASN A 85 -8.43 -0.48 -15.02
C ASN A 85 -8.48 -1.95 -15.45
N PHE A 86 -9.67 -2.52 -15.48
CA PHE A 86 -9.91 -3.86 -15.97
C PHE A 86 -10.37 -3.84 -17.43
N GLN A 87 -10.02 -4.89 -18.16
CA GLN A 87 -10.53 -5.06 -19.53
C GLN A 87 -12.05 -5.17 -19.55
N ASP A 88 -12.66 -4.63 -20.61
CA ASP A 88 -14.11 -4.83 -20.82
C ASP A 88 -14.46 -6.31 -20.95
N LYS A 89 -15.58 -6.68 -20.35
CA LYS A 89 -16.15 -8.06 -20.34
C LYS A 89 -15.36 -9.09 -19.53
N LEU A 90 -14.38 -8.68 -18.73
CA LEU A 90 -13.66 -9.57 -17.82
C LEU A 90 -14.55 -9.93 -16.63
N THR A 91 -14.69 -11.21 -16.33
CA THR A 91 -15.33 -11.71 -15.11
C THR A 91 -14.35 -11.73 -13.94
N ILE A 92 -14.85 -11.88 -12.71
CA ILE A 92 -13.99 -12.00 -11.52
C ILE A 92 -13.06 -13.21 -11.65
N LEU A 93 -13.59 -14.37 -12.09
CA LEU A 93 -12.79 -15.58 -12.23
C LEU A 93 -11.69 -15.41 -13.28
N GLU A 94 -12.02 -14.89 -14.45
CA GLU A 94 -11.05 -14.60 -15.51
C GLU A 94 -9.97 -13.60 -15.05
N ALA A 95 -10.35 -12.60 -14.25
CA ALA A 95 -9.37 -11.71 -13.64
C ALA A 95 -8.40 -12.47 -12.73
N CYS A 96 -8.91 -13.35 -11.87
CA CYS A 96 -8.08 -14.19 -11.02
C CYS A 96 -7.15 -15.09 -11.84
N GLU A 97 -7.67 -15.80 -12.84
CA GLU A 97 -6.89 -16.69 -13.72
C GLU A 97 -5.78 -15.92 -14.48
N GLN A 98 -6.06 -14.71 -14.96
CA GLN A 98 -5.05 -13.87 -15.60
C GLN A 98 -3.93 -13.52 -14.65
N TRP A 99 -4.24 -13.14 -13.41
CA TRP A 99 -3.23 -12.83 -12.40
C TRP A 99 -2.45 -14.08 -11.98
N GLU A 100 -3.12 -15.21 -11.74
CA GLU A 100 -2.46 -16.48 -11.42
C GLU A 100 -1.43 -16.87 -12.48
N SER A 101 -1.72 -16.66 -13.76
CA SER A 101 -0.83 -17.02 -14.87
C SER A 101 0.52 -16.26 -14.87
N LEU A 102 0.63 -15.17 -14.10
CA LEU A 102 1.85 -14.38 -13.98
C LEU A 102 2.83 -14.93 -12.94
N TYR A 103 2.38 -15.83 -12.08
CA TYR A 103 3.13 -16.28 -10.91
C TYR A 103 3.42 -17.79 -10.97
N LYS A 104 4.55 -18.19 -10.40
CA LYS A 104 4.94 -19.61 -10.30
C LYS A 104 4.19 -20.33 -9.18
N GLN A 105 3.83 -19.60 -8.14
CA GLN A 105 3.05 -20.09 -7.00
C GLN A 105 1.99 -19.06 -6.69
N THR A 106 0.80 -19.52 -6.39
CA THR A 106 -0.35 -18.66 -6.10
C THR A 106 -1.01 -19.07 -4.79
N ALA A 107 -1.72 -18.14 -4.18
CA ALA A 107 -2.62 -18.42 -3.08
C ALA A 107 -3.82 -19.24 -3.55
N ASP A 108 -4.55 -19.83 -2.62
CA ASP A 108 -5.83 -20.49 -2.90
C ASP A 108 -6.90 -19.43 -3.26
N VAL A 109 -7.21 -19.28 -4.55
CA VAL A 109 -8.16 -18.28 -5.06
C VAL A 109 -9.57 -18.49 -4.51
N PRO A 110 -10.15 -19.69 -4.44
CA PRO A 110 -11.39 -19.94 -3.71
C PRO A 110 -11.40 -19.40 -2.29
N LEU A 111 -10.32 -19.62 -1.54
CA LEU A 111 -10.18 -19.10 -0.17
C LEU A 111 -10.07 -17.56 -0.16
N LEU A 112 -9.36 -16.96 -1.12
CA LEU A 112 -9.30 -15.51 -1.25
C LEU A 112 -10.68 -14.92 -1.59
N LEU A 113 -11.42 -15.50 -2.52
CA LEU A 113 -12.80 -15.08 -2.85
C LEU A 113 -13.70 -15.13 -1.62
N GLN A 114 -13.60 -16.20 -0.82
CA GLN A 114 -14.33 -16.32 0.43
C GLN A 114 -13.90 -15.23 1.44
N THR A 115 -12.60 -15.03 1.60
CA THR A 115 -12.00 -14.06 2.52
C THR A 115 -12.46 -12.64 2.22
N PHE A 116 -12.50 -12.29 0.93
CA PHE A 116 -12.90 -10.96 0.46
C PHE A 116 -14.40 -10.81 0.16
N GLY A 117 -15.23 -11.84 0.43
CA GLY A 117 -16.69 -11.80 0.27
C GLY A 117 -17.14 -11.64 -1.18
N LEU A 118 -16.47 -12.35 -2.09
CA LEU A 118 -16.77 -12.38 -3.52
C LEU A 118 -17.28 -13.74 -4.01
N VAL A 119 -17.52 -14.68 -3.10
CA VAL A 119 -18.12 -16.00 -3.41
C VAL A 119 -19.50 -15.82 -4.03
N GLY A 120 -19.80 -16.61 -5.09
CA GLY A 120 -21.05 -16.56 -5.84
C GLY A 120 -21.10 -15.43 -6.88
N LYS A 121 -19.99 -14.72 -7.09
CA LYS A 121 -19.86 -13.63 -8.06
C LYS A 121 -18.80 -13.90 -9.13
N GLU A 122 -18.27 -15.11 -9.18
CA GLU A 122 -17.14 -15.52 -10.01
C GLU A 122 -17.37 -15.21 -11.49
N THR A 123 -18.62 -15.43 -11.97
CA THR A 123 -19.03 -15.16 -13.37
C THR A 123 -19.53 -13.74 -13.59
N GLN A 124 -19.58 -12.91 -12.55
CA GLN A 124 -20.02 -11.52 -12.69
C GLN A 124 -18.92 -10.68 -13.35
N LEU A 125 -19.33 -9.79 -14.26
CA LEU A 125 -18.39 -8.88 -14.92
C LEU A 125 -17.81 -7.88 -13.91
N VAL A 126 -16.49 -7.69 -13.94
CA VAL A 126 -15.79 -6.75 -13.03
C VAL A 126 -16.36 -5.34 -13.15
N LYS A 127 -16.74 -4.89 -14.35
CA LYS A 127 -17.35 -3.57 -14.56
C LYS A 127 -18.71 -3.37 -13.89
N SER A 128 -19.43 -4.46 -13.59
CA SER A 128 -20.75 -4.42 -12.95
C SER A 128 -20.65 -4.47 -11.40
N LEU A 129 -19.46 -4.62 -10.87
CA LEU A 129 -19.22 -4.58 -9.43
C LEU A 129 -19.45 -3.18 -8.86
N SER A 130 -19.98 -3.13 -7.64
CA SER A 130 -19.96 -1.88 -6.84
C SER A 130 -18.52 -1.42 -6.61
N GLY A 131 -18.31 -0.15 -6.28
CA GLY A 131 -16.99 0.38 -5.97
C GLY A 131 -16.28 -0.43 -4.88
N GLY A 132 -17.01 -0.80 -3.82
CA GLY A 132 -16.47 -1.60 -2.73
C GLY A 132 -16.12 -3.04 -3.13
N GLU A 133 -16.89 -3.68 -3.99
CA GLU A 133 -16.57 -5.01 -4.52
C GLU A 133 -15.35 -4.97 -5.42
N ARG A 134 -15.25 -3.94 -6.26
CA ARG A 134 -14.10 -3.73 -7.13
C ARG A 134 -12.82 -3.49 -6.34
N GLN A 135 -12.90 -2.70 -5.27
CA GLN A 135 -11.77 -2.48 -4.38
C GLN A 135 -11.31 -3.77 -3.69
N ARG A 136 -12.25 -4.58 -3.17
CA ARG A 136 -11.92 -5.88 -2.58
C ARG A 136 -11.30 -6.83 -3.60
N LEU A 137 -11.78 -6.83 -4.86
CA LEU A 137 -11.16 -7.60 -5.94
C LEU A 137 -9.74 -7.11 -6.23
N SER A 138 -9.50 -5.79 -6.32
CA SER A 138 -8.16 -5.23 -6.52
C SER A 138 -7.17 -5.68 -5.45
N VAL A 139 -7.57 -5.66 -4.18
CA VAL A 139 -6.73 -6.13 -3.07
C VAL A 139 -6.51 -7.65 -3.16
N LEU A 140 -7.57 -8.43 -3.47
CA LEU A 140 -7.45 -9.87 -3.67
C LEU A 140 -6.42 -10.20 -4.76
N LEU A 141 -6.49 -9.51 -5.91
CA LEU A 141 -5.55 -9.71 -7.01
C LEU A 141 -4.09 -9.40 -6.61
N ALA A 142 -3.87 -8.37 -5.80
CA ALA A 142 -2.55 -8.08 -5.26
C ALA A 142 -2.01 -9.18 -4.33
N LEU A 143 -2.90 -10.00 -3.76
CA LEU A 143 -2.56 -11.10 -2.84
C LEU A 143 -2.47 -12.47 -3.52
N ILE A 144 -2.80 -12.57 -4.80
CA ILE A 144 -2.79 -13.85 -5.56
C ILE A 144 -1.41 -14.50 -5.56
N SER A 145 -0.33 -13.73 -5.65
CA SER A 145 1.04 -14.26 -5.59
C SER A 145 1.45 -14.84 -4.23
N ASN A 146 0.54 -14.88 -3.24
CA ASN A 146 0.86 -15.19 -1.84
C ASN A 146 2.08 -14.37 -1.35
N PRO A 147 2.02 -13.04 -1.43
CA PRO A 147 3.18 -12.18 -1.30
C PRO A 147 3.71 -12.13 0.13
N LYS A 148 5.01 -11.83 0.27
CA LYS A 148 5.66 -11.47 1.54
C LYS A 148 5.58 -9.97 1.83
N LEU A 149 5.41 -9.15 0.78
CA LEU A 149 5.27 -7.70 0.84
C LEU A 149 4.16 -7.26 -0.10
N VAL A 150 3.27 -6.39 0.36
CA VAL A 150 2.22 -5.80 -0.48
C VAL A 150 2.21 -4.28 -0.36
N PHE A 151 2.03 -3.61 -1.49
CA PHE A 151 1.78 -2.17 -1.57
C PHE A 151 0.31 -1.94 -1.85
N LEU A 152 -0.34 -1.11 -1.02
CA LEU A 152 -1.76 -0.80 -1.10
C LEU A 152 -1.94 0.72 -1.15
N ASP A 153 -2.30 1.25 -2.32
CA ASP A 153 -2.47 2.69 -2.51
C ASP A 153 -3.95 3.08 -2.35
N GLU A 154 -4.25 3.91 -1.35
CA GLU A 154 -5.61 4.34 -0.97
C GLU A 154 -6.59 3.18 -0.76
N LEU A 155 -6.19 2.28 0.14
CA LEU A 155 -6.78 0.97 0.40
C LEU A 155 -8.31 0.95 0.52
N THR A 156 -8.92 1.92 1.21
CA THR A 156 -10.35 1.88 1.56
C THR A 156 -11.18 3.00 0.94
N THR A 157 -10.65 3.69 -0.04
CA THR A 157 -11.39 4.74 -0.76
C THR A 157 -12.65 4.17 -1.40
N GLY A 158 -13.81 4.79 -1.11
CA GLY A 158 -15.11 4.35 -1.62
C GLY A 158 -15.74 3.15 -0.92
N LEU A 159 -15.15 2.65 0.17
CA LEU A 159 -15.74 1.60 1.00
C LEU A 159 -16.63 2.18 2.10
N ASP A 160 -17.77 1.53 2.37
CA ASP A 160 -18.53 1.78 3.59
C ASP A 160 -17.79 1.27 4.84
N THR A 161 -18.21 1.72 6.02
CA THR A 161 -17.57 1.40 7.31
C THR A 161 -17.49 -0.11 7.56
N LYS A 162 -18.51 -0.89 7.17
CA LYS A 162 -18.54 -2.35 7.37
C LYS A 162 -17.52 -3.05 6.45
N ALA A 163 -17.48 -2.68 5.18
CA ALA A 163 -16.53 -3.21 4.20
C ALA A 163 -15.09 -2.88 4.60
N ARG A 164 -14.84 -1.65 5.09
CA ARG A 164 -13.55 -1.19 5.59
C ARG A 164 -13.03 -2.06 6.73
N ARG A 165 -13.84 -2.22 7.79
CA ARG A 165 -13.50 -3.04 8.96
C ARG A 165 -13.27 -4.52 8.60
N MET A 166 -14.04 -5.05 7.65
CA MET A 166 -13.85 -6.42 7.17
C MET A 166 -12.50 -6.58 6.48
N LEU A 167 -12.14 -5.64 5.62
CA LEU A 167 -10.85 -5.63 4.91
C LEU A 167 -9.67 -5.51 5.89
N TRP A 168 -9.75 -4.61 6.88
CA TRP A 168 -8.73 -4.47 7.92
C TRP A 168 -8.51 -5.76 8.69
N LYS A 169 -9.60 -6.42 9.11
CA LYS A 169 -9.52 -7.71 9.81
C LYS A 169 -8.75 -8.76 8.99
N GLN A 170 -8.97 -8.82 7.68
CA GLN A 170 -8.27 -9.77 6.82
C GLN A 170 -6.78 -9.42 6.69
N LEU A 171 -6.46 -8.15 6.50
CA LEU A 171 -5.06 -7.71 6.41
C LEU A 171 -4.30 -7.93 7.72
N LEU A 172 -4.93 -7.66 8.87
CA LEU A 172 -4.35 -7.95 10.18
C LEU A 172 -4.07 -9.45 10.36
N ALA A 173 -4.99 -10.32 9.95
CA ALA A 173 -4.77 -11.77 10.02
C ALA A 173 -3.64 -12.25 9.10
N MET A 174 -3.40 -11.58 7.96
CA MET A 174 -2.27 -11.85 7.07
C MET A 174 -0.96 -11.28 7.61
N LYS A 175 -1.00 -10.09 8.20
CA LYS A 175 0.13 -9.48 8.93
C LYS A 175 0.66 -10.41 10.02
N GLU A 176 -0.22 -11.01 10.83
CA GLU A 176 0.15 -11.98 11.88
C GLU A 176 0.86 -13.22 11.30
N LYS A 177 0.61 -13.54 10.02
CA LYS A 177 1.29 -14.62 9.28
C LYS A 177 2.60 -14.17 8.62
N GLY A 178 3.01 -12.93 8.81
CA GLY A 178 4.28 -12.39 8.32
C GLY A 178 4.18 -11.51 7.07
N LEU A 179 2.96 -11.22 6.55
CA LEU A 179 2.80 -10.28 5.44
C LEU A 179 3.23 -8.88 5.89
N ALA A 180 4.20 -8.29 5.18
CA ALA A 180 4.55 -6.88 5.34
C ALA A 180 3.70 -6.01 4.41
N ILE A 181 3.31 -4.83 4.87
CA ILE A 181 2.41 -3.94 4.12
C ILE A 181 2.96 -2.52 4.11
N VAL A 182 3.03 -1.94 2.92
CA VAL A 182 3.16 -0.49 2.72
C VAL A 182 1.80 0.02 2.27
N LEU A 183 1.20 0.92 3.02
CA LEU A 183 -0.08 1.49 2.60
C LEU A 183 -0.03 3.02 2.56
N THR A 184 -0.82 3.60 1.66
CA THR A 184 -1.21 5.01 1.74
C THR A 184 -2.65 5.11 2.19
N SER A 185 -2.96 6.10 3.00
CA SER A 185 -4.31 6.38 3.44
C SER A 185 -4.50 7.85 3.74
N HIS A 186 -5.74 8.31 3.57
CA HIS A 186 -6.21 9.61 4.05
C HIS A 186 -7.09 9.46 5.31
N TYR A 187 -7.30 8.24 5.79
CA TYR A 187 -8.14 7.93 6.94
C TYR A 187 -7.28 7.57 8.14
N MET A 188 -7.26 8.44 9.16
CA MET A 188 -6.43 8.20 10.35
C MET A 188 -6.88 6.99 11.16
N ASP A 189 -8.18 6.68 11.18
CA ASP A 189 -8.72 5.46 11.77
C ASP A 189 -8.18 4.16 11.13
N GLU A 190 -7.93 4.17 9.81
CA GLU A 190 -7.27 3.08 9.11
C GLU A 190 -5.80 2.93 9.51
N VAL A 191 -5.09 4.06 9.58
CA VAL A 191 -3.69 4.09 9.99
C VAL A 191 -3.51 3.58 11.41
N GLU A 192 -4.35 4.04 12.34
CA GLU A 192 -4.35 3.58 13.73
C GLU A 192 -4.67 2.08 13.86
N ALA A 193 -5.59 1.58 13.02
CA ALA A 193 -5.99 0.18 13.06
C ALA A 193 -4.93 -0.78 12.50
N LEU A 194 -4.19 -0.39 11.45
CA LEU A 194 -3.33 -1.29 10.69
C LEU A 194 -1.84 -1.08 10.94
N CYS A 195 -1.38 0.18 11.07
CA CYS A 195 0.03 0.51 11.00
C CYS A 195 0.77 0.31 12.33
N ASN A 196 2.01 -0.19 12.23
CA ASN A 196 2.98 -0.19 13.32
C ASN A 196 3.76 1.13 13.35
N LYS A 197 4.12 1.61 12.16
CA LYS A 197 4.88 2.85 11.94
C LYS A 197 4.22 3.68 10.87
N ILE A 198 4.56 4.96 10.87
CA ILE A 198 4.16 5.93 9.86
C ILE A 198 5.36 6.70 9.36
N LEU A 199 5.30 7.07 8.08
CA LEU A 199 6.21 7.99 7.42
C LEU A 199 5.37 9.14 6.87
N ILE A 200 5.51 10.34 7.43
CA ILE A 200 4.77 11.53 6.99
C ILE A 200 5.64 12.32 6.03
N LEU A 201 5.10 12.53 4.81
CA LEU A 201 5.74 13.33 3.77
C LEU A 201 5.10 14.71 3.65
N LYS A 202 5.94 15.73 3.52
CA LYS A 202 5.56 17.10 3.16
C LYS A 202 6.51 17.59 2.07
N GLU A 203 5.96 18.00 0.91
CA GLU A 203 6.75 18.50 -0.22
C GLU A 203 7.91 17.57 -0.61
N GLY A 204 7.66 16.28 -0.62
CA GLY A 204 8.64 15.25 -0.97
C GLY A 204 9.67 14.91 0.11
N LYS A 205 9.59 15.49 1.28
CA LYS A 205 10.52 15.25 2.39
C LYS A 205 9.85 14.54 3.55
N THR A 206 10.60 13.71 4.27
CA THR A 206 10.15 13.13 5.52
C THR A 206 10.12 14.21 6.60
N VAL A 207 8.95 14.47 7.18
CA VAL A 207 8.77 15.36 8.34
C VAL A 207 8.59 14.59 9.63
N PHE A 208 8.17 13.33 9.55
CA PHE A 208 8.14 12.40 10.68
C PHE A 208 8.30 10.96 10.19
N HIS A 209 9.02 10.14 10.97
CA HIS A 209 9.11 8.70 10.78
C HIS A 209 9.25 8.02 12.16
N GLY A 210 8.31 7.16 12.50
CA GLY A 210 8.26 6.46 13.78
C GLY A 210 6.94 5.75 14.00
N THR A 211 6.69 5.34 15.24
CA THR A 211 5.39 4.77 15.65
C THR A 211 4.32 5.86 15.78
N ILE A 212 3.06 5.44 15.78
CA ILE A 212 1.91 6.35 16.00
C ILE A 212 2.04 7.06 17.37
N GLN A 213 2.45 6.34 18.40
CA GLN A 213 2.60 6.90 19.74
C GLN A 213 3.72 7.95 19.81
N GLU A 214 4.84 7.70 19.12
CA GLU A 214 5.93 8.68 19.00
C GLU A 214 5.46 9.94 18.26
N ALA A 215 4.64 9.81 17.20
CA ALA A 215 4.09 10.95 16.47
C ALA A 215 3.21 11.83 17.37
N ILE A 216 2.28 11.22 18.10
CA ILE A 216 1.38 11.90 19.04
C ILE A 216 2.20 12.59 20.14
N HIS A 217 3.15 11.87 20.75
CA HIS A 217 3.95 12.41 21.84
C HIS A 217 4.86 13.56 21.40
N ALA A 218 5.57 13.39 20.28
CA ALA A 218 6.52 14.41 19.80
C ALA A 218 5.83 15.68 19.27
N SER A 219 4.59 15.58 18.83
CA SER A 219 3.77 16.74 18.41
C SER A 219 3.04 17.43 19.58
N GLU A 220 3.06 16.82 20.78
CA GLU A 220 2.29 17.27 21.96
C GLU A 220 0.77 17.35 21.68
N LYS A 221 0.26 16.49 20.77
CA LYS A 221 -1.17 16.45 20.41
C LYS A 221 -1.88 15.29 21.12
N ALA A 222 -3.21 15.31 21.09
CA ALA A 222 -4.03 14.29 21.75
C ALA A 222 -4.35 13.08 20.84
N THR A 223 -4.40 13.29 19.52
CA THR A 223 -4.80 12.29 18.53
C THR A 223 -3.78 12.18 17.39
N LEU A 224 -3.83 11.07 16.64
CA LEU A 224 -3.02 10.93 15.43
C LEU A 224 -3.42 11.97 14.36
N GLU A 225 -4.71 12.29 14.25
CA GLU A 225 -5.21 13.28 13.30
C GLU A 225 -4.61 14.66 13.58
N ASP A 226 -4.63 15.12 14.84
CA ASP A 226 -4.02 16.38 15.23
C ASP A 226 -2.49 16.38 15.03
N ALA A 227 -1.83 15.27 15.35
CA ALA A 227 -0.40 15.10 15.11
C ALA A 227 -0.06 15.17 13.62
N TYR A 228 -0.87 14.52 12.77
CA TYR A 228 -0.71 14.60 11.32
C TYR A 228 -0.87 16.04 10.81
N LEU A 229 -1.92 16.75 11.23
CA LEU A 229 -2.13 18.16 10.84
C LEU A 229 -0.96 19.05 11.27
N HIS A 230 -0.40 18.81 12.46
CA HIS A 230 0.81 19.49 12.93
C HIS A 230 1.99 19.28 11.96
N TYR A 231 2.34 18.02 11.63
CA TYR A 231 3.43 17.72 10.71
C TYR A 231 3.17 18.16 9.27
N ALA A 232 1.94 18.10 8.81
CA ALA A 232 1.53 18.59 7.50
C ALA A 232 1.58 20.13 7.40
N GLY A 233 1.52 20.84 8.54
CA GLY A 233 1.44 22.30 8.60
C GLY A 233 0.09 22.84 8.15
N GLU A 234 -0.99 22.12 8.52
CA GLU A 234 -2.38 22.42 8.20
C GLU A 234 -3.20 22.81 9.44
N GLU A 235 -2.54 23.26 10.52
CA GLU A 235 -3.17 23.60 11.82
C GLU A 235 -4.11 24.82 11.76
N ASP A 236 -3.99 25.68 10.75
CA ASP A 236 -4.71 26.97 10.70
C ASP A 236 -6.19 26.85 10.27
N TRP A 237 -6.76 25.64 10.23
CA TRP A 237 -8.13 25.39 9.76
C TRP A 237 -9.14 25.03 10.89
N ILE A 238 -8.74 25.22 12.17
CA ILE A 238 -9.60 24.95 13.34
C ILE A 238 -9.92 26.26 14.08
#